data_4411926cd82953af53daaf57a176e469
#
_entry.id   4411926cd82953af53daaf57a176e469
#
_cell.length_a   1.000
_cell.length_b   1.000
_cell.length_c   1.000
_cell.angle_alpha   90.00
_cell.angle_beta   90.00
_cell.angle_gamma   90.00
#
_symmetry.space_group_name_H-M   'P 1'
#
loop_
_entity.id
_entity.type
_entity.pdbx_description
1 polymer ?
#
loop_
_entity_poly.entity_id
_entity_poly.type
_entity_poly.pdbx_seq_one_letter_code
_entity_poly.pdbx_strand_id
1 'polypeptide(L)'
;VVGWVDFERPADLAEMKRLAGHPKFKGVRPMIQDIPDDGWMLRDDVQWAFRAMCDLGLRFDALGFPRHLGHFLTILKRYPTLPVVVDHCMKPQIREKSDAHFRLWADGMARIADETAAVVKFSALITEADADWTVDDLRPYVDHVFRMFGPERVMWGSDWPVCRLRGEYADWRAAALELTAGLDGVDRALIYGGTAAGFYGL
;
A
#
# COMPACT_ATOMS: atom_id res chain seq x y z
N VAL A 1 8.46 1.95 12.45
CA VAL A 1 9.35 1.43 11.39
C VAL A 1 8.72 0.19 10.77
N VAL A 2 8.68 0.11 9.45
CA VAL A 2 8.42 -1.09 8.68
C VAL A 2 9.77 -1.54 8.13
N GLY A 3 10.11 -2.81 8.35
CA GLY A 3 11.41 -3.36 7.97
C GLY A 3 11.30 -4.46 6.91
N TRP A 4 12.39 -5.18 6.75
CA TRP A 4 12.49 -6.28 5.81
C TRP A 4 13.12 -7.51 6.46
N VAL A 5 12.65 -8.69 6.11
CA VAL A 5 13.27 -9.99 6.38
C VAL A 5 13.15 -10.87 5.14
N ASP A 6 14.04 -11.84 5.00
CA ASP A 6 14.02 -12.75 3.86
C ASP A 6 12.99 -13.86 4.07
N PHE A 7 11.87 -13.80 3.33
CA PHE A 7 10.79 -14.79 3.43
C PHE A 7 11.20 -16.16 2.82
N GLU A 8 12.21 -16.19 1.96
CA GLU A 8 12.73 -17.44 1.40
C GLU A 8 13.70 -18.18 2.35
N ARG A 9 14.00 -17.53 3.49
CA ARG A 9 14.90 -18.08 4.50
C ARG A 9 14.19 -18.29 5.84
N PRO A 10 13.62 -19.47 6.13
CA PRO A 10 12.89 -19.74 7.36
C PRO A 10 13.70 -19.47 8.66
N ALA A 11 15.03 -19.51 8.60
CA ALA A 11 15.91 -19.14 9.72
C ALA A 11 15.70 -17.66 10.14
N ASP A 12 15.23 -16.78 9.24
CA ASP A 12 14.95 -15.37 9.54
C ASP A 12 13.72 -15.15 10.44
N LEU A 13 13.02 -16.22 10.82
CA LEU A 13 12.03 -16.16 11.89
C LEU A 13 12.62 -15.62 13.20
N ALA A 14 13.88 -16.00 13.50
CA ALA A 14 14.58 -15.48 14.67
C ALA A 14 14.81 -13.97 14.59
N GLU A 15 15.19 -13.47 13.42
CA GLU A 15 15.38 -12.04 13.17
C GLU A 15 14.06 -11.28 13.22
N MET A 16 12.99 -11.82 12.63
CA MET A 16 11.65 -11.22 12.70
C MET A 16 11.19 -11.08 14.16
N LYS A 17 11.40 -12.11 14.99
CA LYS A 17 11.08 -12.06 16.43
C LYS A 17 11.92 -11.02 17.16
N ARG A 18 13.21 -10.95 16.86
CA ARG A 18 14.12 -9.95 17.46
C ARG A 18 13.66 -8.53 17.13
N LEU A 19 13.33 -8.26 15.87
CA LEU A 19 12.82 -6.97 15.41
C LEU A 19 11.47 -6.61 16.04
N ALA A 20 10.55 -7.57 16.13
CA ALA A 20 9.23 -7.40 16.75
C ALA A 20 9.31 -7.00 18.23
N GLY A 21 10.40 -7.36 18.93
CA GLY A 21 10.66 -6.91 20.29
C GLY A 21 10.98 -5.41 20.42
N HIS A 22 11.23 -4.70 19.31
CA HIS A 22 11.51 -3.27 19.37
C HIS A 22 10.21 -2.46 19.25
N PRO A 23 9.89 -1.54 20.20
CA PRO A 23 8.58 -0.88 20.28
C PRO A 23 8.22 -0.04 19.03
N LYS A 24 9.21 0.41 18.28
CA LYS A 24 9.00 1.17 17.02
C LYS A 24 8.89 0.29 15.77
N PHE A 25 9.16 -1.00 15.87
CA PHE A 25 9.00 -1.92 14.74
C PHE A 25 7.54 -2.33 14.63
N LYS A 26 6.90 -2.02 13.50
CA LYS A 26 5.44 -2.16 13.35
C LYS A 26 5.03 -3.14 12.25
N GLY A 27 5.90 -3.44 11.31
CA GLY A 27 5.54 -4.29 10.19
C GLY A 27 6.72 -4.70 9.32
N VAL A 28 6.40 -5.51 8.32
CA VAL A 28 7.38 -6.05 7.36
C VAL A 28 6.88 -5.77 5.94
N ARG A 29 7.83 -5.42 5.07
CA ARG A 29 7.58 -5.17 3.64
C ARG A 29 8.60 -5.89 2.76
N PRO A 30 8.30 -7.09 2.24
CA PRO A 30 9.07 -7.68 1.17
C PRO A 30 8.93 -6.86 -0.11
N MET A 31 9.98 -6.83 -0.94
CA MET A 31 10.02 -6.07 -2.19
C MET A 31 9.40 -6.88 -3.34
N ILE A 32 8.12 -7.27 -3.18
CA ILE A 32 7.41 -8.19 -4.11
C ILE A 32 7.41 -7.65 -5.55
N GLN A 33 7.34 -6.32 -5.71
CA GLN A 33 7.39 -5.69 -7.03
C GLN A 33 8.64 -6.06 -7.86
N ASP A 34 9.75 -6.38 -7.20
CA ASP A 34 11.05 -6.65 -7.83
C ASP A 34 11.32 -8.16 -7.98
N ILE A 35 10.40 -9.01 -7.55
CA ILE A 35 10.51 -10.47 -7.66
C ILE A 35 9.94 -10.91 -9.00
N PRO A 36 10.71 -11.69 -9.83
CA PRO A 36 10.25 -12.10 -11.16
C PRO A 36 9.03 -13.02 -11.18
N ASP A 37 8.83 -13.80 -10.11
CA ASP A 37 7.65 -14.66 -9.95
C ASP A 37 6.49 -13.87 -9.35
N ASP A 38 5.52 -13.48 -10.16
CA ASP A 38 4.33 -12.75 -9.71
C ASP A 38 3.54 -13.53 -8.64
N GLY A 39 3.61 -14.87 -8.65
CA GLY A 39 2.97 -15.74 -7.69
C GLY A 39 3.80 -16.02 -6.42
N TRP A 40 4.99 -15.43 -6.29
CA TRP A 40 5.93 -15.68 -5.20
C TRP A 40 5.27 -15.72 -3.81
N MET A 41 4.40 -14.77 -3.52
CA MET A 41 3.74 -14.68 -2.21
C MET A 41 2.80 -15.87 -1.91
N LEU A 42 2.39 -16.64 -2.93
CA LEU A 42 1.52 -17.81 -2.78
C LEU A 42 2.28 -19.11 -2.55
N ARG A 43 3.60 -19.11 -2.74
CA ARG A 43 4.47 -20.29 -2.56
C ARG A 43 4.41 -20.77 -1.10
N ASP A 44 4.48 -22.09 -0.91
CA ASP A 44 4.38 -22.71 0.42
C ASP A 44 5.58 -22.39 1.32
N ASP A 45 6.75 -22.25 0.73
CA ASP A 45 8.01 -22.00 1.45
C ASP A 45 8.10 -20.59 2.07
N VAL A 46 7.28 -19.62 1.62
CA VAL A 46 7.22 -18.27 2.20
C VAL A 46 6.06 -18.08 3.20
N GLN A 47 5.14 -19.06 3.32
CA GLN A 47 3.94 -18.91 4.16
C GLN A 47 4.24 -18.80 5.66
N TRP A 48 5.41 -19.27 6.10
CA TRP A 48 5.84 -19.13 7.50
C TRP A 48 5.90 -17.66 7.93
N ALA A 49 6.32 -16.77 7.02
CA ALA A 49 6.48 -15.35 7.34
C ALA A 49 5.12 -14.65 7.57
N PHE A 50 4.11 -14.94 6.75
CA PHE A 50 2.76 -14.42 6.95
C PHE A 50 2.15 -14.91 8.26
N ARG A 51 2.32 -16.20 8.61
CA ARG A 51 1.90 -16.75 9.91
C ARG A 51 2.62 -16.06 11.05
N ALA A 52 3.94 -15.91 10.95
CA ALA A 52 4.74 -15.25 11.98
C ALA A 52 4.34 -13.79 12.19
N MET A 53 3.98 -13.06 11.13
CA MET A 53 3.47 -11.68 11.26
C MET A 53 2.13 -11.66 12.02
N CYS A 54 1.22 -12.59 11.77
CA CYS A 54 -0.02 -12.72 12.55
C CYS A 54 0.28 -12.97 14.03
N ASP A 55 1.14 -13.95 14.33
CA ASP A 55 1.49 -14.37 15.70
C ASP A 55 2.20 -13.24 16.48
N LEU A 56 2.98 -12.42 15.80
CA LEU A 56 3.76 -11.32 16.39
C LEU A 56 3.01 -9.96 16.38
N GLY A 57 1.78 -9.92 15.86
CA GLY A 57 0.98 -8.68 15.75
C GLY A 57 1.60 -7.63 14.83
N LEU A 58 2.38 -8.06 13.85
CA LEU A 58 3.00 -7.18 12.87
C LEU A 58 2.03 -6.85 11.72
N ARG A 59 2.29 -5.74 11.03
CA ARG A 59 1.57 -5.30 9.83
C ARG A 59 2.32 -5.75 8.60
N PHE A 60 1.57 -6.04 7.55
CA PHE A 60 2.12 -6.32 6.24
C PHE A 60 1.90 -5.12 5.30
N ASP A 61 2.99 -4.52 4.84
CA ASP A 61 2.96 -3.47 3.82
C ASP A 61 3.06 -4.15 2.44
N ALA A 62 1.94 -4.19 1.71
CA ALA A 62 1.79 -4.92 0.45
C ALA A 62 2.27 -4.07 -0.73
N LEU A 63 3.57 -4.16 -1.04
CA LEU A 63 4.20 -3.44 -2.15
C LEU A 63 4.21 -4.29 -3.41
N GLY A 64 3.50 -3.86 -4.44
CA GLY A 64 3.40 -4.56 -5.71
C GLY A 64 2.93 -3.68 -6.85
N PHE A 65 2.58 -4.32 -7.96
CA PHE A 65 1.98 -3.71 -9.15
C PHE A 65 0.57 -4.27 -9.38
N PRO A 66 -0.26 -3.70 -10.28
CA PRO A 66 -1.63 -4.17 -10.54
C PRO A 66 -1.73 -5.66 -10.87
N ARG A 67 -0.72 -6.25 -11.53
CA ARG A 67 -0.66 -7.68 -11.82
C ARG A 67 -0.66 -8.58 -10.58
N HIS A 68 -0.27 -8.05 -9.42
CA HIS A 68 -0.24 -8.81 -8.15
C HIS A 68 -1.55 -8.75 -7.36
N LEU A 69 -2.53 -7.89 -7.75
CA LEU A 69 -3.76 -7.66 -6.96
C LEU A 69 -4.53 -8.95 -6.65
N GLY A 70 -4.64 -9.87 -7.62
CA GLY A 70 -5.29 -11.17 -7.41
C GLY A 70 -4.55 -12.07 -6.41
N HIS A 71 -3.23 -12.03 -6.41
CA HIS A 71 -2.39 -12.76 -5.46
C HIS A 71 -2.46 -12.17 -4.06
N PHE A 72 -2.43 -10.82 -3.93
CA PHE A 72 -2.65 -10.16 -2.64
C PHE A 72 -4.04 -10.50 -2.08
N LEU A 73 -5.10 -10.44 -2.89
CA LEU A 73 -6.43 -10.83 -2.44
C LEU A 73 -6.47 -12.26 -1.88
N THR A 74 -5.74 -13.19 -2.51
CA THR A 74 -5.61 -14.57 -2.05
C THR A 74 -4.91 -14.64 -0.69
N ILE A 75 -3.82 -13.88 -0.50
CA ILE A 75 -3.09 -13.81 0.78
C ILE A 75 -3.97 -13.18 1.88
N LEU A 76 -4.66 -12.08 1.58
CA LEU A 76 -5.52 -11.42 2.56
C LEU A 76 -6.66 -12.35 3.03
N LYS A 77 -7.21 -13.13 2.13
CA LYS A 77 -8.23 -14.14 2.48
C LYS A 77 -7.66 -15.33 3.24
N ARG A 78 -6.42 -15.73 2.95
CA ARG A 78 -5.72 -16.81 3.67
C ARG A 78 -5.36 -16.40 5.10
N TYR A 79 -5.03 -15.13 5.32
CA TYR A 79 -4.65 -14.55 6.60
C TYR A 79 -5.56 -13.38 7.01
N PRO A 80 -6.85 -13.61 7.30
CA PRO A 80 -7.83 -12.52 7.50
C PRO A 80 -7.58 -11.69 8.76
N THR A 81 -6.74 -12.17 9.68
CA THR A 81 -6.34 -11.44 10.89
C THR A 81 -5.07 -10.63 10.73
N LEU A 82 -4.34 -10.80 9.62
CA LEU A 82 -3.14 -10.01 9.33
C LEU A 82 -3.55 -8.58 8.94
N PRO A 83 -3.13 -7.54 9.69
CA PRO A 83 -3.38 -6.18 9.28
C PRO A 83 -2.52 -5.82 8.06
N VAL A 84 -3.16 -5.44 6.97
CA VAL A 84 -2.48 -5.17 5.69
C VAL A 84 -2.75 -3.75 5.22
N VAL A 85 -1.70 -3.09 4.75
CA VAL A 85 -1.80 -1.85 3.99
C VAL A 85 -1.30 -2.05 2.56
N VAL A 86 -2.09 -1.64 1.59
CA VAL A 86 -1.71 -1.63 0.17
C VAL A 86 -0.82 -0.40 -0.08
N ASP A 87 0.45 -0.63 -0.39
CA ASP A 87 1.39 0.46 -0.66
C ASP A 87 1.08 1.15 -2.00
N HIS A 88 1.15 2.48 -1.99
CA HIS A 88 1.15 3.32 -3.20
C HIS A 88 -0.05 3.07 -4.14
N CYS A 89 -1.25 2.86 -3.57
CA CYS A 89 -2.44 2.49 -4.33
C CYS A 89 -2.19 1.32 -5.30
N MET A 90 -1.27 0.40 -4.99
CA MET A 90 -0.80 -0.68 -5.86
C MET A 90 -0.22 -0.19 -7.20
N LYS A 91 0.39 1.01 -7.22
CA LYS A 91 1.14 1.57 -8.36
C LYS A 91 0.39 1.49 -9.69
N PRO A 92 -0.73 2.20 -9.85
CA PRO A 92 -1.48 2.23 -11.10
C PRO A 92 -0.62 2.78 -12.24
N GLN A 93 -0.78 2.22 -13.44
CA GLN A 93 0.01 2.59 -14.63
C GLN A 93 -0.49 3.91 -15.26
N ILE A 94 -0.38 5.02 -14.50
CA ILE A 94 -0.96 6.33 -14.86
C ILE A 94 -0.39 6.86 -16.18
N ARG A 95 0.95 6.75 -16.36
CA ARG A 95 1.64 7.25 -17.55
C ARG A 95 1.19 6.63 -18.85
N GLU A 96 0.63 5.43 -18.80
CA GLU A 96 0.20 4.73 -20.01
C GLU A 96 -1.13 5.26 -20.56
N LYS A 97 -1.87 6.06 -19.78
CA LYS A 97 -3.16 6.69 -20.14
C LYS A 97 -4.13 5.70 -20.81
N SER A 98 -4.12 4.45 -20.31
CA SER A 98 -4.87 3.33 -20.88
C SER A 98 -6.12 3.01 -20.06
N ASP A 99 -7.30 3.10 -20.69
CA ASP A 99 -8.56 2.70 -20.04
C ASP A 99 -8.57 1.23 -19.61
N ALA A 100 -7.88 0.36 -20.36
CA ALA A 100 -7.81 -1.06 -20.01
C ALA A 100 -6.99 -1.28 -18.74
N HIS A 101 -5.84 -0.60 -18.60
CA HIS A 101 -5.01 -0.65 -17.40
C HIS A 101 -5.72 -0.02 -16.20
N PHE A 102 -6.40 1.11 -16.42
CA PHE A 102 -7.22 1.71 -15.36
C PHE A 102 -8.29 0.75 -14.86
N ARG A 103 -9.07 0.13 -15.76
CA ARG A 103 -10.11 -0.83 -15.36
C ARG A 103 -9.55 -2.04 -14.62
N LEU A 104 -8.48 -2.65 -15.12
CA LEU A 104 -7.83 -3.79 -14.45
C LEU A 104 -7.40 -3.46 -13.02
N TRP A 105 -6.75 -2.31 -12.84
CA TRP A 105 -6.34 -1.82 -11.54
C TRP A 105 -7.55 -1.50 -10.65
N ALA A 106 -8.55 -0.77 -11.17
CA ALA A 106 -9.72 -0.34 -10.44
C ALA A 106 -10.56 -1.52 -9.93
N ASP A 107 -10.79 -2.53 -10.79
CA ASP A 107 -11.52 -3.75 -10.42
C ASP A 107 -10.77 -4.53 -9.33
N GLY A 108 -9.44 -4.63 -9.44
CA GLY A 108 -8.62 -5.29 -8.43
C GLY A 108 -8.63 -4.57 -7.08
N MET A 109 -8.53 -3.23 -7.09
CA MET A 109 -8.59 -2.41 -5.87
C MET A 109 -9.98 -2.46 -5.22
N ALA A 110 -11.06 -2.41 -6.02
CA ALA A 110 -12.42 -2.55 -5.53
C ALA A 110 -12.61 -3.89 -4.81
N ARG A 111 -12.12 -4.99 -5.39
CA ARG A 111 -12.20 -6.30 -4.76
C ARG A 111 -11.41 -6.38 -3.44
N ILE A 112 -10.22 -5.78 -3.37
CA ILE A 112 -9.47 -5.68 -2.11
C ILE A 112 -10.29 -4.91 -1.05
N ALA A 113 -10.89 -3.79 -1.44
CA ALA A 113 -11.69 -2.96 -0.53
C ALA A 113 -12.95 -3.66 -0.02
N ASP A 114 -13.66 -4.36 -0.91
CA ASP A 114 -14.95 -5.01 -0.60
C ASP A 114 -14.79 -6.33 0.14
N GLU A 115 -13.74 -7.10 -0.19
CA GLU A 115 -13.58 -8.46 0.28
C GLU A 115 -12.61 -8.59 1.47
N THR A 116 -11.98 -7.48 1.91
CA THR A 116 -10.97 -7.49 2.98
C THR A 116 -11.03 -6.23 3.86
N ALA A 117 -10.33 -6.29 5.01
CA ALA A 117 -10.15 -5.16 5.91
C ALA A 117 -8.88 -4.32 5.60
N ALA A 118 -8.26 -4.50 4.45
CA ALA A 118 -7.04 -3.78 4.10
C ALA A 118 -7.26 -2.27 4.06
N VAL A 119 -6.23 -1.53 4.46
CA VAL A 119 -6.13 -0.08 4.26
C VAL A 119 -5.22 0.21 3.06
N VAL A 120 -5.15 1.46 2.60
CA VAL A 120 -4.35 1.83 1.43
C VAL A 120 -3.54 3.10 1.68
N LYS A 121 -2.33 3.15 1.16
CA LYS A 121 -1.50 4.36 1.15
C LYS A 121 -1.79 5.18 -0.11
N PHE A 122 -2.38 6.34 0.09
CA PHE A 122 -2.48 7.43 -0.88
C PHE A 122 -1.10 8.09 -1.00
N SER A 123 -0.25 7.52 -1.82
CA SER A 123 1.16 7.91 -1.98
C SER A 123 1.69 7.48 -3.34
N ALA A 124 2.83 8.03 -3.75
CA ALA A 124 3.59 7.65 -4.95
C ALA A 124 2.87 7.79 -6.30
N LEU A 125 1.69 8.40 -6.38
CA LEU A 125 0.96 8.49 -7.66
C LEU A 125 1.74 9.29 -8.71
N ILE A 126 2.45 10.34 -8.30
CA ILE A 126 3.27 11.14 -9.22
C ILE A 126 4.43 10.32 -9.81
N THR A 127 4.95 9.32 -9.09
CA THR A 127 6.05 8.47 -9.59
C THR A 127 5.57 7.48 -10.66
N GLU A 128 4.29 7.19 -10.68
CA GLU A 128 3.65 6.33 -11.68
C GLU A 128 3.09 7.12 -12.89
N ALA A 129 3.07 8.44 -12.81
CA ALA A 129 2.64 9.35 -13.87
C ALA A 129 3.82 9.81 -14.77
N ASP A 130 3.52 10.57 -15.82
CA ASP A 130 4.52 11.20 -16.69
C ASP A 130 5.27 12.34 -15.96
N ALA A 131 6.34 12.85 -16.59
CA ALA A 131 7.13 13.94 -16.00
C ALA A 131 6.36 15.30 -15.97
N ASP A 132 5.40 15.47 -16.87
CA ASP A 132 4.53 16.65 -17.01
C ASP A 132 3.13 16.41 -16.43
N TRP A 133 3.01 15.52 -15.45
CA TRP A 133 1.75 15.18 -14.80
C TRP A 133 1.02 16.42 -14.25
N THR A 134 -0.29 16.33 -14.24
CA THR A 134 -1.20 17.30 -13.62
C THR A 134 -2.03 16.64 -12.53
N VAL A 135 -2.68 17.44 -11.68
CA VAL A 135 -3.62 16.91 -10.66
C VAL A 135 -4.77 16.13 -11.32
N ASP A 136 -5.21 16.56 -12.50
CA ASP A 136 -6.30 15.89 -13.23
C ASP A 136 -5.90 14.51 -13.76
N ASP A 137 -4.63 14.25 -14.05
CA ASP A 137 -4.14 12.91 -14.42
C ASP A 137 -4.24 11.92 -13.23
N LEU A 138 -4.11 12.43 -12.00
CA LEU A 138 -4.15 11.63 -10.77
C LEU A 138 -5.58 11.44 -10.25
N ARG A 139 -6.47 12.40 -10.52
CA ARG A 139 -7.82 12.48 -9.95
C ARG A 139 -8.66 11.21 -10.13
N PRO A 140 -8.75 10.57 -11.32
CA PRO A 140 -9.55 9.36 -11.49
C PRO A 140 -9.15 8.22 -10.55
N TYR A 141 -7.85 8.09 -10.29
CA TYR A 141 -7.29 7.06 -9.40
C TYR A 141 -7.59 7.36 -7.93
N VAL A 142 -7.45 8.62 -7.54
CA VAL A 142 -7.72 9.06 -6.17
C VAL A 142 -9.20 8.96 -5.85
N ASP A 143 -10.07 9.43 -6.74
CA ASP A 143 -11.53 9.35 -6.59
C ASP A 143 -12.00 7.89 -6.47
N HIS A 144 -11.39 6.97 -7.25
CA HIS A 144 -11.69 5.55 -7.16
C HIS A 144 -11.28 4.99 -5.79
N VAL A 145 -10.05 5.25 -5.33
CA VAL A 145 -9.56 4.78 -4.03
C VAL A 145 -10.43 5.31 -2.88
N PHE A 146 -10.75 6.60 -2.87
CA PHE A 146 -11.54 7.19 -1.79
C PHE A 146 -12.97 6.67 -1.75
N ARG A 147 -13.57 6.44 -2.93
CA ARG A 147 -14.90 5.83 -3.04
C ARG A 147 -14.93 4.39 -2.54
N MET A 148 -13.88 3.58 -2.81
CA MET A 148 -13.85 2.16 -2.46
C MET A 148 -13.45 1.93 -1.00
N PHE A 149 -12.47 2.67 -0.49
CA PHE A 149 -11.91 2.44 0.84
C PHE A 149 -12.53 3.32 1.92
N GLY A 150 -13.02 4.51 1.58
CA GLY A 150 -13.41 5.53 2.56
C GLY A 150 -12.20 6.16 3.28
N PRO A 151 -12.37 7.35 3.89
CA PRO A 151 -11.26 8.07 4.50
C PRO A 151 -10.61 7.34 5.68
N GLU A 152 -11.38 6.53 6.39
CA GLU A 152 -10.92 5.72 7.54
C GLU A 152 -9.97 4.59 7.15
N ARG A 153 -9.92 4.20 5.86
CA ARG A 153 -9.00 3.19 5.34
C ARG A 153 -7.97 3.74 4.36
N VAL A 154 -7.85 5.07 4.27
CA VAL A 154 -6.85 5.74 3.43
C VAL A 154 -5.86 6.49 4.31
N MET A 155 -4.55 6.33 4.04
CA MET A 155 -3.51 7.12 4.69
C MET A 155 -2.59 7.78 3.67
N TRP A 156 -2.37 9.09 3.81
CA TRP A 156 -1.43 9.81 2.94
C TRP A 156 0.02 9.47 3.28
N GLY A 157 0.85 9.41 2.23
CA GLY A 157 2.29 9.26 2.35
C GLY A 157 3.04 10.08 1.30
N SER A 158 4.22 10.58 1.67
CA SER A 158 5.05 11.38 0.77
C SER A 158 5.76 10.56 -0.30
N ASP A 159 6.04 9.29 0.01
CA ASP A 159 6.96 8.45 -0.77
C ASP A 159 8.35 9.10 -0.96
N TRP A 160 8.73 9.99 -0.04
CA TRP A 160 10.06 10.61 -0.09
C TRP A 160 11.14 9.57 0.30
N PRO A 161 12.29 9.50 -0.38
CA PRO A 161 12.75 10.41 -1.46
C PRO A 161 12.33 10.02 -2.88
N VAL A 162 11.58 8.92 -3.08
CA VAL A 162 11.22 8.37 -4.39
C VAL A 162 10.35 9.34 -5.19
N CYS A 163 9.49 10.12 -4.54
CA CYS A 163 8.68 11.16 -5.19
C CYS A 163 9.51 12.13 -6.04
N ARG A 164 10.80 12.35 -5.70
CA ARG A 164 11.70 13.21 -6.45
C ARG A 164 12.05 12.74 -7.87
N LEU A 165 11.64 11.52 -8.22
CA LEU A 165 11.74 11.06 -9.62
C LEU A 165 10.78 11.80 -10.56
N ARG A 166 9.73 12.44 -10.04
CA ARG A 166 8.68 13.08 -10.84
C ARG A 166 8.19 14.44 -10.29
N GLY A 167 8.78 14.94 -9.21
CA GLY A 167 8.46 16.24 -8.60
C GLY A 167 9.08 16.35 -7.22
N GLU A 168 9.00 17.53 -6.62
CA GLU A 168 9.47 17.71 -5.25
C GLU A 168 8.37 17.30 -4.24
N TYR A 169 8.77 17.08 -3.00
CA TYR A 169 7.82 16.80 -1.89
C TYR A 169 6.69 17.83 -1.82
N ALA A 170 7.04 19.11 -2.02
CA ALA A 170 6.07 20.21 -1.97
C ALA A 170 5.00 20.09 -3.06
N ASP A 171 5.39 19.69 -4.27
CA ASP A 171 4.48 19.53 -5.40
C ASP A 171 3.47 18.40 -5.14
N TRP A 172 3.98 17.24 -4.70
CA TRP A 172 3.11 16.12 -4.34
C TRP A 172 2.18 16.46 -3.18
N ARG A 173 2.70 17.17 -2.15
CA ARG A 173 1.86 17.59 -1.04
C ARG A 173 0.77 18.58 -1.48
N ALA A 174 1.10 19.54 -2.35
CA ALA A 174 0.12 20.50 -2.89
C ALA A 174 -0.97 19.78 -3.69
N ALA A 175 -0.59 18.86 -4.60
CA ALA A 175 -1.52 18.05 -5.36
C ALA A 175 -2.44 17.22 -4.46
N ALA A 176 -1.89 16.57 -3.43
CA ALA A 176 -2.69 15.80 -2.48
C ALA A 176 -3.71 16.68 -1.73
N LEU A 177 -3.34 17.89 -1.32
CA LEU A 177 -4.25 18.85 -0.68
C LEU A 177 -5.36 19.30 -1.62
N GLU A 178 -5.06 19.51 -2.90
CA GLU A 178 -6.06 19.86 -3.92
C GLU A 178 -7.02 18.69 -4.18
N LEU A 179 -6.49 17.46 -4.33
CA LEU A 179 -7.29 16.25 -4.54
C LEU A 179 -8.24 15.95 -3.37
N THR A 180 -7.91 16.42 -2.16
CA THR A 180 -8.73 16.25 -0.95
C THR A 180 -9.49 17.50 -0.54
N ALA A 181 -9.48 18.58 -1.33
CA ALA A 181 -10.09 19.86 -0.95
C ALA A 181 -11.60 19.78 -0.72
N GLY A 182 -12.29 18.87 -1.40
CA GLY A 182 -13.74 18.64 -1.27
C GLY A 182 -14.16 17.80 -0.05
N LEU A 183 -13.20 17.21 0.67
CA LEU A 183 -13.48 16.41 1.87
C LEU A 183 -13.62 17.33 3.09
N ASP A 184 -14.41 16.87 4.07
CA ASP A 184 -14.53 17.59 5.33
C ASP A 184 -13.26 17.53 6.21
N GLY A 185 -13.28 18.28 7.32
CA GLY A 185 -12.10 18.35 8.21
C GLY A 185 -11.80 17.05 8.95
N VAL A 186 -12.80 16.22 9.21
CA VAL A 186 -12.65 14.91 9.91
C VAL A 186 -12.01 13.92 8.97
N ASP A 187 -12.51 13.80 7.76
CA ASP A 187 -11.97 12.89 6.73
C ASP A 187 -10.52 13.24 6.38
N ARG A 188 -10.24 14.53 6.22
CA ARG A 188 -8.86 14.98 5.99
C ARG A 188 -7.93 14.68 7.16
N ALA A 189 -8.38 14.82 8.40
CA ALA A 189 -7.58 14.47 9.57
C ALA A 189 -7.28 12.96 9.63
N LEU A 190 -8.22 12.10 9.24
CA LEU A 190 -8.01 10.66 9.10
C LEU A 190 -6.94 10.39 8.04
N ILE A 191 -7.12 10.89 6.82
CA ILE A 191 -6.21 10.66 5.69
C ILE A 191 -4.78 11.13 6.00
N TYR A 192 -4.62 12.32 6.60
CA TYR A 192 -3.30 12.92 6.83
C TYR A 192 -2.62 12.50 8.14
N GLY A 193 -3.22 11.58 8.91
CA GLY A 193 -2.55 11.07 10.11
C GLY A 193 -3.33 10.05 10.92
N GLY A 194 -4.64 10.25 11.12
CA GLY A 194 -5.44 9.40 12.00
C GLY A 194 -5.44 7.93 11.61
N THR A 195 -5.67 7.64 10.33
CA THR A 195 -5.66 6.26 9.80
C THR A 195 -4.29 5.59 9.99
N ALA A 196 -3.19 6.30 9.69
CA ALA A 196 -1.85 5.77 9.90
C ALA A 196 -1.55 5.54 11.39
N ALA A 197 -1.95 6.47 12.26
CA ALA A 197 -1.76 6.33 13.70
C ALA A 197 -2.52 5.11 14.25
N GLY A 198 -3.78 4.93 13.86
CA GLY A 198 -4.56 3.76 14.26
C GLY A 198 -3.99 2.46 13.72
N PHE A 199 -3.66 2.41 12.43
CA PHE A 199 -3.15 1.20 11.78
C PHE A 199 -1.82 0.73 12.35
N TYR A 200 -0.86 1.64 12.56
CA TYR A 200 0.47 1.28 13.09
C TYR A 200 0.56 1.31 14.62
N GLY A 201 -0.48 1.78 15.32
CA GLY A 201 -0.47 1.92 16.78
C GLY A 201 0.60 2.92 17.24
N LEU A 202 0.49 4.17 16.76
CA LEU A 202 1.42 5.27 17.06
C LEU A 202 0.90 6.14 18.19
#